data_a04d004def4942ac00e4e0c999fa0973
#
_entry.id   a04d004def4942ac00e4e0c999fa0973
#
_cell.length_a   1.000
_cell.length_b   1.000
_cell.length_c   1.000
_cell.angle_alpha   90.00
_cell.angle_beta   90.00
_cell.angle_gamma   90.00
#
_symmetry.space_group_name_H-M   'P 1'
#
loop_
_entity.id
_entity.type
_entity.pdbx_description
1 polymer ?
#
loop_
_entity_poly.entity_id
_entity_poly.type
_entity_poly.pdbx_seq_one_letter_code
_entity_poly.pdbx_strand_id
1 'polypeptide(L)'
;GDVTIEPLDVSDHDDVMAVAERIIGKYGRIDIGVFSAGINIKDRNWPVVSIDDWNSVINIDLNGAFYCCQAVLPSMRKNGGGVIINVSSMAAKNIGMLTGPAYHAAKHAMNAMNASLIVEERNNGIRATALCPGEVATPILEQRPVPVSAEDQARILQSEDLGEVIKFIAQQPEHVTLNEILINPTWNRFQQ
;
A
#
# COMPACT_ATOMS: atom_id res chain seq x y z
N GLY A 1 6.58 5.11 -22.31
CA GLY A 1 5.22 4.58 -22.39
C GLY A 1 4.19 5.69 -22.18
N ASP A 2 2.95 5.45 -22.55
CA ASP A 2 1.88 6.44 -22.33
C ASP A 2 1.51 6.49 -20.85
N VAL A 3 1.32 7.70 -20.34
CA VAL A 3 0.86 7.95 -18.98
C VAL A 3 -0.52 8.61 -19.03
N THR A 4 -1.45 8.09 -18.24
CA THR A 4 -2.76 8.72 -18.02
C THR A 4 -2.88 9.05 -16.53
N ILE A 5 -3.34 10.25 -16.22
CA ILE A 5 -3.60 10.71 -14.85
C ILE A 5 -5.11 10.71 -14.65
N GLU A 6 -5.57 9.97 -13.65
CA GLU A 6 -6.97 9.91 -13.21
C GLU A 6 -7.02 10.34 -11.74
N PRO A 7 -7.61 11.50 -11.42
CA PRO A 7 -7.88 11.87 -10.03
C PRO A 7 -8.77 10.83 -9.37
N LEU A 8 -8.46 10.44 -8.13
CA LEU A 8 -9.16 9.37 -7.42
C LEU A 8 -9.09 9.60 -5.91
N ASP A 9 -10.23 9.57 -5.26
CA ASP A 9 -10.33 9.36 -3.81
C ASP A 9 -10.52 7.87 -3.52
N VAL A 10 -9.48 7.21 -3.02
CA VAL A 10 -9.56 5.76 -2.72
C VAL A 10 -10.53 5.41 -1.60
N SER A 11 -10.97 6.38 -0.79
CA SER A 11 -11.98 6.16 0.25
C SER A 11 -13.42 6.13 -0.30
N ASP A 12 -13.62 6.57 -1.56
CA ASP A 12 -14.88 6.49 -2.27
C ASP A 12 -14.89 5.24 -3.17
N HIS A 13 -15.69 4.24 -2.78
CA HIS A 13 -15.81 2.99 -3.53
C HIS A 13 -16.28 3.21 -4.98
N ASP A 14 -17.27 4.07 -5.18
CA ASP A 14 -17.88 4.26 -6.51
C ASP A 14 -16.90 4.99 -7.44
N ASP A 15 -16.10 5.91 -6.92
CA ASP A 15 -15.05 6.58 -7.67
C ASP A 15 -13.93 5.59 -8.08
N VAL A 16 -13.52 4.70 -7.17
CA VAL A 16 -12.56 3.63 -7.47
C VAL A 16 -13.05 2.73 -8.59
N MET A 17 -14.32 2.30 -8.53
CA MET A 17 -14.90 1.45 -9.57
C MET A 17 -14.98 2.18 -10.92
N ALA A 18 -15.40 3.42 -10.94
CA ALA A 18 -15.48 4.23 -12.15
C ALA A 18 -14.12 4.47 -12.81
N VAL A 19 -13.07 4.72 -12.01
CA VAL A 19 -11.69 4.86 -12.53
C VAL A 19 -11.21 3.55 -13.14
N ALA A 20 -11.41 2.42 -12.46
CA ALA A 20 -11.02 1.11 -12.97
C ALA A 20 -11.74 0.78 -14.30
N GLU A 21 -13.02 1.07 -14.40
CA GLU A 21 -13.80 0.88 -15.63
C GLU A 21 -13.27 1.74 -16.79
N ARG A 22 -12.93 3.02 -16.53
CA ARG A 22 -12.34 3.89 -17.57
C ARG A 22 -10.98 3.36 -18.04
N ILE A 23 -10.12 2.88 -17.12
CA ILE A 23 -8.83 2.29 -17.45
C ILE A 23 -9.02 1.03 -18.30
N ILE A 24 -9.90 0.13 -17.87
CA ILE A 24 -10.20 -1.11 -18.61
C ILE A 24 -10.81 -0.78 -19.98
N GLY A 25 -11.72 0.19 -20.05
CA GLY A 25 -12.31 0.64 -21.30
C GLY A 25 -11.28 1.19 -22.29
N LYS A 26 -10.26 1.88 -21.79
CA LYS A 26 -9.21 2.49 -22.62
C LYS A 26 -8.12 1.49 -23.04
N TYR A 27 -7.66 0.63 -22.12
CA TYR A 27 -6.50 -0.24 -22.34
C TYR A 27 -6.87 -1.73 -22.48
N GLY A 28 -8.13 -2.10 -22.25
CA GLY A 28 -8.64 -3.45 -22.38
C GLY A 28 -8.40 -4.35 -21.16
N ARG A 29 -7.39 -4.05 -20.33
CA ARG A 29 -7.00 -4.89 -19.18
C ARG A 29 -6.19 -4.10 -18.14
N ILE A 30 -6.12 -4.66 -16.95
CA ILE A 30 -5.16 -4.26 -15.90
C ILE A 30 -4.32 -5.49 -15.57
N ASP A 31 -3.00 -5.38 -15.71
CA ASP A 31 -2.03 -6.46 -15.44
C ASP A 31 -1.41 -6.34 -14.07
N ILE A 32 -1.14 -5.10 -13.64
CA ILE A 32 -0.47 -4.81 -12.38
C ILE A 32 -1.22 -3.70 -11.66
N GLY A 33 -1.61 -3.94 -10.41
CA GLY A 33 -2.14 -2.94 -9.50
C GLY A 33 -1.15 -2.67 -8.37
N VAL A 34 -0.74 -1.40 -8.19
CA VAL A 34 0.09 -0.97 -7.07
C VAL A 34 -0.74 -0.01 -6.21
N PHE A 35 -1.09 -0.44 -5.01
CA PHE A 35 -1.96 0.31 -4.11
C PHE A 35 -1.13 0.93 -3.00
N SER A 36 -0.76 2.20 -3.19
CA SER A 36 0.17 2.94 -2.35
C SER A 36 -0.47 4.11 -1.62
N ALA A 37 -1.78 4.37 -1.83
CA ALA A 37 -2.49 5.40 -1.09
C ALA A 37 -2.46 5.08 0.41
N GLY A 38 -2.16 6.08 1.21
CA GLY A 38 -2.12 5.93 2.65
C GLY A 38 -1.78 7.24 3.34
N ILE A 39 -2.34 7.41 4.52
CA ILE A 39 -2.11 8.58 5.37
C ILE A 39 -1.70 8.16 6.78
N ASN A 40 -1.19 9.10 7.52
CA ASN A 40 -1.22 9.08 8.97
C ASN A 40 -1.56 10.49 9.45
N ILE A 41 -1.91 10.60 10.70
CA ILE A 41 -2.38 11.83 11.33
C ILE A 41 -1.36 12.33 12.37
N LYS A 42 -1.44 13.60 12.75
CA LYS A 42 -0.51 14.19 13.71
C LYS A 42 -0.82 13.72 15.13
N ASP A 43 -2.07 13.85 15.56
CA ASP A 43 -2.54 13.49 16.90
C ASP A 43 -3.02 12.04 16.93
N ARG A 44 -2.05 11.10 16.92
CA ARG A 44 -2.26 9.69 16.58
C ARG A 44 -2.26 8.71 17.75
N ASN A 45 -1.84 9.14 18.95
CA ASN A 45 -1.71 8.24 20.10
C ASN A 45 -3.02 8.14 20.89
N TRP A 46 -3.21 7.04 21.64
CA TRP A 46 -4.42 6.75 22.38
C TRP A 46 -5.04 7.91 23.16
N PRO A 47 -4.28 8.77 23.86
CA PRO A 47 -4.89 9.86 24.62
C PRO A 47 -5.50 10.99 23.77
N VAL A 48 -5.13 11.09 22.48
CA VAL A 48 -5.45 12.26 21.63
C VAL A 48 -6.10 11.92 20.30
N VAL A 49 -6.03 10.65 19.84
CA VAL A 49 -6.63 10.26 18.56
C VAL A 49 -8.16 10.44 18.62
N SER A 50 -8.71 11.16 17.66
CA SER A 50 -10.16 11.31 17.52
C SER A 50 -10.77 10.12 16.77
N ILE A 51 -12.09 9.96 16.88
CA ILE A 51 -12.83 8.95 16.10
C ILE A 51 -12.77 9.28 14.60
N ASP A 52 -12.86 10.54 14.24
CA ASP A 52 -12.79 10.97 12.83
C ASP A 52 -11.41 10.69 12.22
N ASP A 53 -10.35 10.94 12.96
CA ASP A 53 -8.98 10.62 12.56
C ASP A 53 -8.77 9.12 12.41
N TRP A 54 -9.26 8.34 13.39
CA TRP A 54 -9.26 6.87 13.29
C TRP A 54 -9.96 6.41 12.02
N ASN A 55 -11.19 6.88 11.78
CA ASN A 55 -11.99 6.51 10.61
C ASN A 55 -11.30 6.92 9.30
N SER A 56 -10.69 8.10 9.25
CA SER A 56 -9.97 8.56 8.07
C SER A 56 -8.80 7.64 7.71
N VAL A 57 -7.99 7.23 8.69
CA VAL A 57 -6.88 6.30 8.46
C VAL A 57 -7.40 4.93 8.00
N ILE A 58 -8.43 4.39 8.66
CA ILE A 58 -9.00 3.09 8.27
C ILE A 58 -9.61 3.16 6.86
N ASN A 59 -10.34 4.22 6.54
CA ASN A 59 -11.00 4.36 5.24
C ASN A 59 -9.99 4.47 4.09
N ILE A 60 -8.92 5.22 4.26
CA ILE A 60 -7.93 5.39 3.19
C ILE A 60 -6.98 4.19 3.14
N ASP A 61 -6.36 3.83 4.27
CA ASP A 61 -5.26 2.87 4.29
C ASP A 61 -5.72 1.41 4.16
N LEU A 62 -6.94 1.09 4.60
CA LEU A 62 -7.47 -0.27 4.55
C LEU A 62 -8.61 -0.42 3.55
N ASN A 63 -9.71 0.33 3.73
CA ASN A 63 -10.88 0.20 2.86
C ASN A 63 -10.53 0.60 1.42
N GLY A 64 -9.75 1.68 1.23
CA GLY A 64 -9.28 2.10 -0.09
C GLY A 64 -8.46 1.04 -0.81
N ALA A 65 -7.53 0.37 -0.11
CA ALA A 65 -6.78 -0.75 -0.69
C ALA A 65 -7.70 -1.93 -1.05
N PHE A 66 -8.70 -2.22 -0.21
CA PHE A 66 -9.70 -3.26 -0.49
C PHE A 66 -10.53 -2.91 -1.74
N TYR A 67 -11.02 -1.67 -1.86
CA TYR A 67 -11.80 -1.22 -3.03
C TYR A 67 -10.97 -1.31 -4.31
N CYS A 68 -9.71 -0.88 -4.26
CA CYS A 68 -8.80 -0.99 -5.40
C CYS A 68 -8.56 -2.46 -5.81
N CYS A 69 -8.33 -3.36 -4.85
CA CYS A 69 -8.23 -4.80 -5.14
C CYS A 69 -9.51 -5.32 -5.80
N GLN A 70 -10.68 -5.00 -5.22
CA GLN A 70 -11.98 -5.44 -5.73
C GLN A 70 -12.22 -4.96 -7.16
N ALA A 71 -11.83 -3.74 -7.49
CA ALA A 71 -12.02 -3.14 -8.80
C ALA A 71 -11.17 -3.79 -9.91
N VAL A 72 -9.97 -4.27 -9.60
CA VAL A 72 -9.07 -4.85 -10.60
C VAL A 72 -9.23 -6.36 -10.77
N LEU A 73 -9.68 -7.08 -9.74
CA LEU A 73 -9.81 -8.54 -9.74
C LEU A 73 -10.65 -9.09 -10.89
N PRO A 74 -11.81 -8.54 -11.27
CA PRO A 74 -12.59 -9.05 -12.39
C PRO A 74 -11.82 -9.05 -13.72
N SER A 75 -11.06 -7.98 -13.99
CA SER A 75 -10.21 -7.89 -15.17
C SER A 75 -9.08 -8.91 -15.13
N MET A 76 -8.39 -9.03 -13.99
CA MET A 76 -7.29 -9.99 -13.84
C MET A 76 -7.76 -11.43 -13.97
N ARG A 77 -8.88 -11.80 -13.35
CA ARG A 77 -9.50 -13.13 -13.50
C ARG A 77 -9.84 -13.46 -14.96
N LYS A 78 -10.46 -12.51 -15.67
CA LYS A 78 -10.79 -12.65 -17.10
C LYS A 78 -9.55 -12.83 -17.96
N ASN A 79 -8.44 -12.21 -17.60
CA ASN A 79 -7.18 -12.27 -18.34
C ASN A 79 -6.30 -13.46 -17.94
N GLY A 80 -6.72 -14.26 -16.95
CA GLY A 80 -6.00 -15.45 -16.49
C GLY A 80 -4.80 -15.14 -15.60
N GLY A 81 -4.72 -13.94 -15.03
CA GLY A 81 -3.67 -13.57 -14.08
C GLY A 81 -3.46 -12.08 -13.90
N GLY A 82 -2.63 -11.75 -12.94
CA GLY A 82 -2.26 -10.37 -12.62
C GLY A 82 -1.35 -10.28 -11.40
N VAL A 83 -0.88 -9.08 -11.11
CA VAL A 83 -0.04 -8.80 -9.95
C VAL A 83 -0.65 -7.67 -9.13
N ILE A 84 -0.88 -7.91 -7.85
CA ILE A 84 -1.32 -6.90 -6.88
C ILE A 84 -0.17 -6.64 -5.91
N ILE A 85 0.16 -5.38 -5.69
CA ILE A 85 1.17 -4.94 -4.73
C ILE A 85 0.53 -3.96 -3.76
N ASN A 86 0.25 -4.42 -2.56
CA ASN A 86 -0.27 -3.59 -1.48
C ASN A 86 0.89 -2.97 -0.72
N VAL A 87 1.04 -1.64 -0.78
CA VAL A 87 2.07 -0.93 -0.03
C VAL A 87 1.62 -0.77 1.42
N SER A 88 2.04 -1.72 2.22
CA SER A 88 1.81 -1.77 3.65
C SER A 88 2.85 -0.93 4.42
N SER A 89 3.42 -1.45 5.49
CA SER A 89 4.42 -0.79 6.31
C SER A 89 5.10 -1.79 7.25
N MET A 90 6.30 -1.48 7.72
CA MET A 90 6.88 -2.12 8.91
C MET A 90 5.99 -1.99 10.15
N ALA A 91 5.09 -1.01 10.18
CA ALA A 91 4.07 -0.88 11.23
C ALA A 91 3.06 -2.04 11.26
N ALA A 92 3.00 -2.86 10.20
CA ALA A 92 2.25 -4.12 10.16
C ALA A 92 3.00 -5.30 10.80
N LYS A 93 4.23 -5.09 11.26
CA LYS A 93 5.09 -6.10 11.88
C LYS A 93 5.49 -5.74 13.30
N ASN A 94 5.79 -4.48 13.51
CA ASN A 94 6.30 -3.96 14.77
C ASN A 94 5.35 -2.91 15.32
N ILE A 95 4.90 -3.08 16.54
CA ILE A 95 4.12 -2.09 17.25
C ILE A 95 5.08 -1.08 17.90
N GLY A 96 4.85 0.20 17.63
CA GLY A 96 5.64 1.27 18.19
C GLY A 96 4.83 2.54 18.46
N MET A 97 5.28 3.37 19.37
CA MET A 97 4.56 4.58 19.78
C MET A 97 4.46 5.63 18.66
N LEU A 98 5.35 5.56 17.67
CA LEU A 98 5.44 6.59 16.63
C LEU A 98 4.25 6.61 15.67
N THR A 99 3.62 5.46 15.43
CA THR A 99 2.64 5.28 14.33
C THR A 99 1.19 5.38 14.79
N GLY A 100 0.91 5.14 16.04
CA GLY A 100 -0.44 5.20 16.61
C GLY A 100 -1.34 3.99 16.27
N PRO A 101 -2.45 3.81 17.01
CA PRO A 101 -3.30 2.62 16.91
C PRO A 101 -4.00 2.46 15.56
N ALA A 102 -4.51 3.54 14.95
CA ALA A 102 -5.24 3.47 13.68
C ALA A 102 -4.34 2.93 12.55
N TYR A 103 -3.15 3.48 12.42
CA TYR A 103 -2.20 3.06 11.38
C TYR A 103 -1.72 1.63 11.59
N HIS A 104 -1.44 1.22 12.85
CA HIS A 104 -1.11 -0.17 13.14
C HIS A 104 -2.24 -1.11 12.76
N ALA A 105 -3.48 -0.78 13.14
CA ALA A 105 -4.65 -1.60 12.81
C ALA A 105 -4.82 -1.73 11.29
N ALA A 106 -4.79 -0.61 10.56
CA ALA A 106 -4.94 -0.61 9.11
C ALA A 106 -3.87 -1.45 8.40
N LYS A 107 -2.59 -1.26 8.75
CA LYS A 107 -1.49 -1.94 8.06
C LYS A 107 -1.40 -3.44 8.43
N HIS A 108 -1.70 -3.85 9.67
CA HIS A 108 -1.83 -5.25 10.01
C HIS A 108 -3.00 -5.92 9.28
N ALA A 109 -4.15 -5.24 9.22
CA ALA A 109 -5.32 -5.74 8.48
C ALA A 109 -5.03 -5.83 6.97
N MET A 110 -4.30 -4.87 6.39
CA MET A 110 -3.85 -4.93 4.98
C MET A 110 -3.00 -6.18 4.70
N ASN A 111 -2.07 -6.53 5.59
CA ASN A 111 -1.26 -7.76 5.43
C ASN A 111 -2.14 -9.02 5.51
N ALA A 112 -3.11 -9.06 6.42
CA ALA A 112 -4.06 -10.17 6.50
C ALA A 112 -4.95 -10.26 5.23
N MET A 113 -5.44 -9.13 4.72
CA MET A 113 -6.17 -9.05 3.47
C MET A 113 -5.32 -9.55 2.29
N ASN A 114 -4.05 -9.14 2.20
CA ASN A 114 -3.13 -9.62 1.16
C ASN A 114 -2.93 -11.14 1.24
N ALA A 115 -2.81 -11.71 2.44
CA ALA A 115 -2.69 -13.16 2.62
C ALA A 115 -3.96 -13.89 2.15
N SER A 116 -5.16 -13.35 2.39
CA SER A 116 -6.43 -13.87 1.87
C SER A 116 -6.44 -13.87 0.35
N LEU A 117 -6.04 -12.77 -0.31
CA LEU A 117 -5.92 -12.69 -1.78
C LEU A 117 -5.04 -13.80 -2.35
N ILE A 118 -3.88 -14.07 -1.75
CA ILE A 118 -2.97 -15.12 -2.20
C ILE A 118 -3.66 -16.48 -2.17
N VAL A 119 -4.40 -16.79 -1.12
CA VAL A 119 -5.07 -18.07 -0.97
C VAL A 119 -6.25 -18.23 -1.93
N GLU A 120 -7.05 -17.18 -2.08
CA GLU A 120 -8.30 -17.23 -2.84
C GLU A 120 -8.07 -17.11 -4.35
N GLU A 121 -7.09 -16.30 -4.77
CA GLU A 121 -6.89 -15.97 -6.19
C GLU A 121 -5.80 -16.76 -6.90
N ARG A 122 -5.09 -17.64 -6.19
CA ARG A 122 -4.01 -18.46 -6.78
C ARG A 122 -4.43 -19.27 -8.02
N ASN A 123 -5.67 -19.78 -8.02
CA ASN A 123 -6.19 -20.58 -9.13
C ASN A 123 -6.58 -19.70 -10.34
N ASN A 124 -6.67 -18.39 -10.14
CA ASN A 124 -6.91 -17.41 -11.20
C ASN A 124 -5.60 -16.84 -11.76
N GLY A 125 -4.43 -17.34 -11.31
CA GLY A 125 -3.13 -16.85 -11.73
C GLY A 125 -2.78 -15.46 -11.17
N ILE A 126 -3.50 -14.99 -10.14
CA ILE A 126 -3.26 -13.67 -9.53
C ILE A 126 -2.29 -13.83 -8.36
N ARG A 127 -1.24 -13.02 -8.38
CA ARG A 127 -0.20 -12.94 -7.35
C ARG A 127 -0.38 -11.66 -6.55
N ALA A 128 -0.29 -11.76 -5.23
CA ALA A 128 -0.39 -10.59 -4.37
C ALA A 128 0.83 -10.49 -3.44
N THR A 129 1.34 -9.28 -3.25
CA THR A 129 2.50 -9.00 -2.39
C THR A 129 2.17 -7.87 -1.43
N ALA A 130 2.43 -8.08 -0.14
CA ALA A 130 2.49 -7.01 0.84
C ALA A 130 3.91 -6.44 0.87
N LEU A 131 4.10 -5.23 0.36
CA LEU A 131 5.36 -4.50 0.47
C LEU A 131 5.35 -3.70 1.77
N CYS A 132 6.27 -4.00 2.68
CA CYS A 132 6.33 -3.44 4.03
C CYS A 132 7.59 -2.56 4.19
N PRO A 133 7.57 -1.30 3.73
CA PRO A 133 8.70 -0.41 3.90
C PRO A 133 8.82 0.09 5.35
N GLY A 134 10.06 0.37 5.75
CA GLY A 134 10.40 1.20 6.90
C GLY A 134 10.16 2.67 6.60
N GLU A 135 11.04 3.54 7.10
CA GLU A 135 10.92 4.97 6.80
C GLU A 135 11.30 5.28 5.35
N VAL A 136 10.43 6.03 4.68
CA VAL A 136 10.64 6.51 3.30
C VAL A 136 10.51 8.03 3.29
N ALA A 137 11.38 8.71 2.57
CA ALA A 137 11.37 10.16 2.40
C ALA A 137 10.21 10.58 1.50
N THR A 138 9.03 10.73 2.08
CA THR A 138 7.78 11.11 1.40
C THR A 138 7.02 12.15 2.22
N PRO A 139 6.04 12.86 1.63
CA PRO A 139 5.25 13.87 2.34
C PRO A 139 4.54 13.37 3.62
N ILE A 140 4.33 12.06 3.77
CA ILE A 140 3.73 11.50 5.00
C ILE A 140 4.56 11.82 6.25
N LEU A 141 5.86 12.09 6.10
CA LEU A 141 6.74 12.49 7.21
C LEU A 141 6.39 13.85 7.80
N GLU A 142 5.70 14.72 7.03
CA GLU A 142 5.23 16.03 7.48
C GLU A 142 4.16 15.89 8.57
N GLN A 143 3.46 14.77 8.60
CA GLN A 143 2.46 14.45 9.62
C GLN A 143 3.08 13.94 10.93
N ARG A 144 4.40 13.84 11.01
CA ARG A 144 5.07 13.38 12.24
C ARG A 144 4.94 14.38 13.36
N PRO A 145 4.68 13.92 14.62
CA PRO A 145 4.70 14.80 15.80
C PRO A 145 6.03 15.56 15.95
N VAL A 146 7.14 14.90 15.58
CA VAL A 146 8.48 15.51 15.51
C VAL A 146 8.94 15.47 14.06
N PRO A 147 9.22 16.62 13.45
CA PRO A 147 9.72 16.68 12.07
C PRO A 147 11.01 15.87 11.87
N VAL A 148 11.14 15.29 10.70
CA VAL A 148 12.35 14.58 10.29
C VAL A 148 13.29 15.57 9.61
N SER A 149 14.54 15.67 10.08
CA SER A 149 15.53 16.59 9.51
C SER A 149 15.86 16.23 8.06
N ALA A 150 16.32 17.19 7.27
CA ALA A 150 16.76 16.94 5.89
C ALA A 150 17.94 15.95 5.85
N GLU A 151 18.84 15.97 6.83
CA GLU A 151 19.92 15.01 6.96
C GLU A 151 19.40 13.59 7.18
N ASP A 152 18.43 13.42 8.07
CA ASP A 152 17.80 12.13 8.33
C ASP A 152 17.02 11.63 7.12
N GLN A 153 16.29 12.52 6.42
CA GLN A 153 15.57 12.16 5.20
C GLN A 153 16.51 11.67 4.10
N ALA A 154 17.72 12.19 4.01
CA ALA A 154 18.71 11.73 3.04
C ALA A 154 19.31 10.33 3.37
N ARG A 155 19.10 9.81 4.58
CA ARG A 155 19.66 8.54 5.06
C ARG A 155 18.65 7.40 5.11
N ILE A 156 17.38 7.67 4.86
CA ILE A 156 16.31 6.69 4.82
C ILE A 156 15.97 6.29 3.38
N LEU A 157 15.02 5.37 3.20
CA LEU A 157 14.60 4.96 1.86
C LEU A 157 14.06 6.16 1.06
N GLN A 158 14.31 6.13 -0.24
CA GLN A 158 13.73 7.06 -1.20
C GLN A 158 12.61 6.37 -1.97
N SER A 159 11.75 7.14 -2.64
CA SER A 159 10.65 6.59 -3.44
C SER A 159 11.15 5.67 -4.55
N GLU A 160 12.31 5.97 -5.12
CA GLU A 160 12.98 5.22 -6.17
C GLU A 160 13.38 3.81 -5.71
N ASP A 161 13.80 3.67 -4.44
CA ASP A 161 14.15 2.37 -3.86
C ASP A 161 12.93 1.43 -3.86
N LEU A 162 11.75 1.98 -3.53
CA LEU A 162 10.50 1.23 -3.58
C LEU A 162 10.10 0.90 -5.02
N GLY A 163 10.32 1.85 -5.94
CA GLY A 163 10.08 1.65 -7.37
C GLY A 163 10.83 0.45 -7.94
N GLU A 164 12.12 0.29 -7.61
CA GLU A 164 12.91 -0.86 -8.05
C GLU A 164 12.44 -2.17 -7.41
N VAL A 165 12.00 -2.16 -6.14
CA VAL A 165 11.42 -3.35 -5.50
C VAL A 165 10.07 -3.72 -6.14
N ILE A 166 9.20 -2.76 -6.42
CA ILE A 166 7.93 -2.97 -7.12
C ILE A 166 8.16 -3.59 -8.48
N LYS A 167 9.11 -3.06 -9.24
CA LYS A 167 9.52 -3.62 -10.54
C LYS A 167 10.04 -5.05 -10.40
N PHE A 168 10.88 -5.33 -9.41
CA PHE A 168 11.36 -6.68 -9.12
C PHE A 168 10.22 -7.65 -8.83
N ILE A 169 9.22 -7.26 -8.02
CA ILE A 169 8.03 -8.06 -7.72
C ILE A 169 7.26 -8.37 -9.01
N ALA A 170 6.99 -7.35 -9.82
CA ALA A 170 6.21 -7.46 -11.05
C ALA A 170 6.86 -8.38 -12.08
N GLN A 171 8.19 -8.40 -12.15
CA GLN A 171 8.97 -9.20 -13.10
C GLN A 171 9.17 -10.67 -12.70
N GLN A 172 8.68 -11.10 -11.53
CA GLN A 172 8.81 -12.51 -11.16
C GLN A 172 8.02 -13.42 -12.11
N PRO A 173 8.50 -14.63 -12.39
CA PRO A 173 7.77 -15.63 -13.19
C PRO A 173 6.38 -15.90 -12.61
N GLU A 174 5.43 -16.27 -13.46
CA GLU A 174 4.03 -16.48 -13.08
C GLU A 174 3.82 -17.49 -11.94
N HIS A 175 4.69 -18.49 -11.83
CA HIS A 175 4.63 -19.51 -10.77
C HIS A 175 5.27 -19.07 -9.45
N VAL A 176 5.82 -17.84 -9.37
CA VAL A 176 6.49 -17.30 -8.18
C VAL A 176 5.64 -16.19 -7.58
N THR A 177 5.24 -16.35 -6.33
CA THR A 177 4.60 -15.29 -5.54
C THR A 177 5.51 -14.87 -4.40
N LEU A 178 5.82 -13.60 -4.33
CA LEU A 178 6.50 -12.99 -3.18
C LEU A 178 5.41 -12.51 -2.22
N ASN A 179 5.13 -13.30 -1.20
CA ASN A 179 3.99 -13.04 -0.31
C ASN A 179 4.14 -11.72 0.46
N GLU A 180 5.37 -11.45 0.90
CA GLU A 180 5.70 -10.27 1.69
C GLU A 180 7.16 -9.88 1.48
N ILE A 181 7.41 -8.59 1.38
CA ILE A 181 8.77 -8.03 1.32
C ILE A 181 8.90 -6.93 2.38
N LEU A 182 9.89 -7.10 3.24
CA LEU A 182 10.31 -6.08 4.21
C LEU A 182 11.54 -5.36 3.66
N ILE A 183 11.46 -4.04 3.57
CA ILE A 183 12.57 -3.19 3.15
C ILE A 183 12.77 -2.07 4.14
N ASN A 184 13.99 -1.94 4.65
CA ASN A 184 14.35 -0.92 5.63
C ASN A 184 15.58 -0.15 5.18
N PRO A 185 15.71 1.12 5.59
CA PRO A 185 16.99 1.79 5.45
C PRO A 185 18.04 1.07 6.28
N THR A 186 19.28 1.00 5.81
CA THR A 186 20.39 0.45 6.60
C THR A 186 20.55 1.20 7.92
N TRP A 187 20.35 2.52 7.88
CA TRP A 187 20.26 3.34 9.07
C TRP A 187 18.82 3.38 9.60
N ASN A 188 18.46 2.33 10.35
CA ASN A 188 17.11 2.21 10.92
C ASN A 188 17.12 2.66 12.39
N ARG A 189 16.68 3.88 12.66
CA ARG A 189 16.65 4.47 14.00
C ARG A 189 15.58 3.89 14.93
N PHE A 190 14.71 3.01 14.43
CA PHE A 190 13.64 2.39 15.22
C PHE A 190 13.89 0.90 15.52
N GLN A 191 14.98 0.35 15.03
CA GLN A 191 15.46 -1.00 15.36
C GLN A 191 16.80 -0.88 16.10
N GLN A 192 16.76 -0.36 17.32
CA GLN A 192 17.89 -0.36 18.23
C GLN A 192 17.71 -1.47 19.28
#